data_b3b89333c088dc3fa446e572e4163edc
#
_entry.id   b3b89333c088dc3fa446e572e4163edc
#
_cell.length_a   1.000
_cell.length_b   1.000
_cell.length_c   1.000
_cell.angle_alpha   90.00
_cell.angle_beta   90.00
_cell.angle_gamma   90.00
#
_symmetry.space_group_name_H-M   'P 1'
#
loop_
_entity.id
_entity.type
_entity.pdbx_description
1 polymer ?
#
loop_
_entity_poly.entity_id
_entity_poly.type
_entity_poly.pdbx_seq_one_letter_code
_entity_poly.pdbx_strand_id
1 'polypeptide(L)'
;MTWRQYLLLFLLGLAMVLLVAALQDTPGYMDADYYYAGGLQLVNGHGFTEPYIWNYLDNPIGLPHPSHAYWMPLASLLAAAGALIFGSSSWPAARVGFLLVAAMTPPLTATLAWSFTSRHDLSFISGLLAVFPTYYLVFLPTTDTFGLYMLLGGLFFLILSRKPSRLNPFLLGLLAGLMHLTRADGILWLFLALFSVIYITPKPSLHRKLYMFYSLSFALAGYLLVMTPWFIRNYGIFGTPLAPGGSRMLWLTSYDQLFFYPASQITFSRWLASGLGAILKVRSWALGLNLANALSVQWEVFLLPLVGIGLWHLRKDRRVHIAVISWLLTLAAMTIAFPFAGARGGFFHSGAAVQIMWWVLATIGLEQVIVWGSRKRSWDINQAGKFFRSALVILTVLMTTVIVYARVIGGKSGQAWSQENSTYVQVKTFLNLQGMSGEEVVMVANPPGFYLASGNPAIAVPDGDINTLLEVARKYDAKYVVLEETSTPSSLLTVYFHPGEQLQLHYLGAVEGAHIYGFLP
;
A
#
# COMPACT_ATOMS: atom_id res chain seq x y z
N MET A 1 2.37 5.38 30.98
CA MET A 1 2.15 6.71 30.39
C MET A 1 0.83 7.29 30.90
N THR A 2 0.75 8.63 31.01
CA THR A 2 -0.50 9.32 31.36
C THR A 2 -1.41 9.46 30.14
N TRP A 3 -2.71 9.57 30.34
CA TRP A 3 -3.66 9.82 29.25
C TRP A 3 -3.32 11.08 28.44
N ARG A 4 -2.77 12.13 29.11
CA ARG A 4 -2.33 13.38 28.47
C ARG A 4 -1.20 13.15 27.47
N GLN A 5 -0.28 12.24 27.75
CA GLN A 5 0.81 11.89 26.83
C GLN A 5 0.30 11.14 25.60
N TYR A 6 -0.67 10.25 25.76
CA TYR A 6 -1.33 9.58 24.63
C TYR A 6 -2.11 10.56 23.76
N LEU A 7 -2.86 11.47 24.39
CA LEU A 7 -3.58 12.52 23.68
C LEU A 7 -2.60 13.45 22.94
N LEU A 8 -1.49 13.83 23.56
CA LEU A 8 -0.46 14.65 22.90
C LEU A 8 0.11 13.95 21.67
N LEU A 9 0.44 12.65 21.74
CA LEU A 9 0.93 11.89 20.59
C LEU A 9 -0.12 11.81 19.47
N PHE A 10 -1.38 11.61 19.82
CA PHE A 10 -2.48 11.63 18.84
C PHE A 10 -2.60 13.01 18.17
N LEU A 11 -2.61 14.08 18.94
CA LEU A 11 -2.73 15.44 18.41
C LEU A 11 -1.52 15.85 17.57
N LEU A 12 -0.30 15.47 17.96
CA LEU A 12 0.90 15.67 17.15
C LEU A 12 0.83 14.87 15.84
N GLY A 13 0.44 13.62 15.90
CA GLY A 13 0.22 12.78 14.70
C GLY A 13 -0.83 13.40 13.79
N LEU A 14 -1.97 13.83 14.34
CA LEU A 14 -3.03 14.49 13.59
C LEU A 14 -2.54 15.80 12.94
N ALA A 15 -1.81 16.62 13.68
CA ALA A 15 -1.25 17.88 13.17
C ALA A 15 -0.28 17.63 12.00
N MET A 16 0.58 16.60 12.10
CA MET A 16 1.53 16.26 11.03
C MET A 16 0.83 15.76 9.76
N VAL A 17 -0.15 14.86 9.90
CA VAL A 17 -0.87 14.37 8.71
C VAL A 17 -1.77 15.46 8.09
N LEU A 18 -2.35 16.36 8.90
CA LEU A 18 -3.10 17.51 8.40
C LEU A 18 -2.19 18.51 7.67
N LEU A 19 -0.97 18.74 8.19
CA LEU A 19 0.01 19.60 7.53
C LEU A 19 0.35 19.08 6.13
N VAL A 20 0.65 17.78 6.00
CA VAL A 20 0.93 17.18 4.69
C VAL A 20 -0.32 17.15 3.82
N ALA A 21 -1.47 16.83 4.41
CA ALA A 21 -2.75 16.84 3.71
C ALA A 21 -3.09 18.22 3.09
N ALA A 22 -2.74 19.32 3.77
CA ALA A 22 -2.95 20.68 3.25
C ALA A 22 -2.07 21.01 2.04
N LEU A 23 -1.04 20.21 1.77
CA LEU A 23 -0.14 20.35 0.62
C LEU A 23 -0.50 19.37 -0.52
N GLN A 24 -1.56 18.58 -0.36
CA GLN A 24 -1.98 17.53 -1.29
C GLN A 24 -3.42 17.79 -1.76
N ASP A 25 -3.57 18.47 -2.89
CA ASP A 25 -4.88 18.85 -3.44
C ASP A 25 -5.57 17.67 -4.17
N THR A 26 -4.81 16.64 -4.52
CA THR A 26 -5.27 15.45 -5.26
C THR A 26 -4.75 14.18 -4.60
N PRO A 27 -5.26 12.98 -4.95
CA PRO A 27 -4.71 11.71 -4.46
C PRO A 27 -3.24 11.49 -4.84
N GLY A 28 -2.81 11.93 -6.04
CA GLY A 28 -1.41 12.09 -6.44
C GLY A 28 -0.75 10.88 -7.10
N TYR A 29 -1.40 9.70 -7.11
CA TYR A 29 -0.90 8.48 -7.76
C TYR A 29 -1.99 7.42 -7.87
N MET A 30 -1.80 6.46 -8.79
CA MET A 30 -2.81 5.49 -9.23
C MET A 30 -3.52 4.74 -8.09
N ASP A 31 -2.81 4.25 -7.06
CA ASP A 31 -3.44 3.46 -5.98
C ASP A 31 -4.41 4.34 -5.19
N ALA A 32 -4.01 5.57 -4.84
CA ALA A 32 -4.86 6.52 -4.12
C ALA A 32 -6.03 7.02 -4.99
N ASP A 33 -5.80 7.25 -6.29
CA ASP A 33 -6.84 7.58 -7.26
C ASP A 33 -7.89 6.48 -7.34
N TYR A 34 -7.44 5.22 -7.45
CA TYR A 34 -8.31 4.05 -7.53
C TYR A 34 -9.23 3.92 -6.32
N TYR A 35 -8.66 4.00 -5.12
CA TYR A 35 -9.46 3.86 -3.90
C TYR A 35 -10.40 5.05 -3.67
N TYR A 36 -9.98 6.25 -4.05
CA TYR A 36 -10.87 7.42 -4.00
C TYR A 36 -12.01 7.30 -5.01
N ALA A 37 -11.71 7.01 -6.27
CA ALA A 37 -12.72 6.81 -7.31
C ALA A 37 -13.70 5.67 -6.96
N GLY A 38 -13.20 4.55 -6.44
CA GLY A 38 -14.02 3.44 -5.94
C GLY A 38 -14.93 3.86 -4.78
N GLY A 39 -14.44 4.71 -3.88
CA GLY A 39 -15.25 5.31 -2.82
C GLY A 39 -16.37 6.20 -3.36
N LEU A 40 -16.09 7.00 -4.40
CA LEU A 40 -17.11 7.84 -5.06
C LEU A 40 -18.18 7.01 -5.77
N GLN A 41 -17.81 5.90 -6.42
CA GLN A 41 -18.80 4.98 -7.03
C GLN A 41 -19.79 4.45 -5.99
N LEU A 42 -19.31 4.09 -4.80
CA LEU A 42 -20.16 3.63 -3.69
C LEU A 42 -21.11 4.72 -3.20
N VAL A 43 -20.62 5.95 -3.01
CA VAL A 43 -21.42 7.09 -2.54
C VAL A 43 -22.48 7.49 -3.56
N ASN A 44 -22.15 7.44 -4.85
CA ASN A 44 -23.06 7.78 -5.95
C ASN A 44 -24.08 6.67 -6.26
N GLY A 45 -24.08 5.56 -5.51
CA GLY A 45 -25.05 4.48 -5.67
C GLY A 45 -24.73 3.48 -6.81
N HIS A 46 -23.56 3.61 -7.45
CA HIS A 46 -23.14 2.70 -8.53
C HIS A 46 -22.59 1.37 -7.99
N GLY A 47 -22.43 1.24 -6.67
CA GLY A 47 -21.94 0.02 -6.02
C GLY A 47 -20.46 -0.26 -6.30
N PHE A 48 -20.09 -1.54 -6.30
CA PHE A 48 -18.72 -1.97 -6.61
C PHE A 48 -18.50 -2.10 -8.12
N THR A 49 -18.56 -0.98 -8.82
CA THR A 49 -18.25 -0.84 -10.25
C THR A 49 -17.16 0.21 -10.46
N GLU A 50 -16.53 0.20 -11.61
CA GLU A 50 -15.54 1.20 -12.01
C GLU A 50 -15.73 1.58 -13.49
N PRO A 51 -15.77 2.89 -13.81
CA PRO A 51 -15.87 3.37 -15.18
C PRO A 51 -14.49 3.41 -15.88
N TYR A 52 -13.54 2.63 -15.39
CA TYR A 52 -12.20 2.52 -15.96
C TYR A 52 -11.68 1.08 -15.86
N ILE A 53 -10.70 0.74 -16.72
CA ILE A 53 -9.95 -0.52 -16.69
C ILE A 53 -8.48 -0.17 -16.55
N TRP A 54 -7.88 -0.41 -15.38
CA TRP A 54 -6.49 -0.07 -15.14
C TRP A 54 -5.51 -1.22 -15.42
N ASN A 55 -6.01 -2.45 -15.57
CA ASN A 55 -5.27 -3.63 -16.02
C ASN A 55 -6.22 -4.63 -16.70
N TYR A 56 -5.65 -5.60 -17.43
CA TYR A 56 -6.44 -6.60 -18.18
C TYR A 56 -6.42 -8.00 -17.55
N LEU A 57 -5.85 -8.18 -16.35
CA LEU A 57 -5.57 -9.50 -15.76
C LEU A 57 -6.80 -10.37 -15.49
N ASP A 58 -7.96 -9.80 -15.31
CA ASP A 58 -9.22 -10.53 -15.09
C ASP A 58 -10.05 -10.69 -16.37
N ASN A 59 -9.52 -10.30 -17.54
CA ASN A 59 -10.20 -10.25 -18.85
C ASN A 59 -11.50 -9.42 -18.81
N PRO A 60 -11.43 -8.12 -18.54
CA PRO A 60 -12.62 -7.29 -18.46
C PRO A 60 -13.45 -7.34 -19.74
N ILE A 61 -14.78 -7.37 -19.59
CA ILE A 61 -15.71 -7.51 -20.73
C ILE A 61 -16.01 -6.14 -21.34
N GLY A 62 -16.18 -5.10 -20.51
CA GLY A 62 -16.55 -3.75 -20.94
C GLY A 62 -16.57 -2.76 -19.79
N LEU A 63 -17.07 -1.56 -20.03
CA LEU A 63 -17.27 -0.49 -19.05
C LEU A 63 -18.78 -0.26 -18.83
N PRO A 64 -19.24 0.03 -17.58
CA PRO A 64 -18.44 -0.04 -16.37
C PRO A 64 -18.04 -1.48 -16.00
N HIS A 65 -16.86 -1.63 -15.41
CA HIS A 65 -16.31 -2.92 -14.99
C HIS A 65 -16.63 -3.20 -13.51
N PRO A 66 -16.84 -4.48 -13.07
CA PRO A 66 -16.92 -4.80 -11.65
C PRO A 66 -15.62 -4.49 -10.94
N SER A 67 -15.65 -3.60 -9.95
CA SER A 67 -14.44 -3.11 -9.29
C SER A 67 -13.81 -4.14 -8.35
N HIS A 68 -12.55 -3.89 -7.97
CA HIS A 68 -11.78 -4.68 -7.02
C HIS A 68 -11.52 -6.13 -7.49
N ALA A 69 -11.33 -6.30 -8.80
CA ALA A 69 -10.87 -7.56 -9.38
C ALA A 69 -9.39 -7.86 -9.09
N TYR A 70 -8.66 -6.88 -8.57
CA TYR A 70 -7.23 -6.96 -8.23
C TYR A 70 -6.94 -6.42 -6.83
N TRP A 71 -7.21 -5.13 -6.58
CA TRP A 71 -7.07 -4.50 -5.26
C TRP A 71 -8.27 -4.78 -4.36
N MET A 72 -8.07 -4.78 -3.05
CA MET A 72 -9.08 -5.12 -2.06
C MET A 72 -9.87 -3.88 -1.60
N PRO A 73 -11.13 -4.01 -1.12
CA PRO A 73 -12.06 -2.88 -1.05
C PRO A 73 -11.98 -2.00 0.20
N LEU A 74 -11.23 -2.36 1.26
CA LEU A 74 -11.35 -1.66 2.56
C LEU A 74 -11.00 -0.17 2.47
N ALA A 75 -10.00 0.20 1.66
CA ALA A 75 -9.64 1.60 1.48
C ALA A 75 -10.76 2.39 0.76
N SER A 76 -11.38 1.84 -0.29
CA SER A 76 -12.54 2.47 -0.94
C SER A 76 -13.75 2.57 -0.01
N LEU A 77 -13.98 1.57 0.84
CA LEU A 77 -15.04 1.62 1.87
C LEU A 77 -14.79 2.74 2.89
N LEU A 78 -13.53 2.93 3.30
CA LEU A 78 -13.16 4.02 4.22
C LEU A 78 -13.30 5.39 3.55
N ALA A 79 -12.93 5.51 2.27
CA ALA A 79 -13.11 6.74 1.49
C ALA A 79 -14.61 7.08 1.33
N ALA A 80 -15.44 6.07 1.01
CA ALA A 80 -16.89 6.22 0.95
C ALA A 80 -17.48 6.64 2.30
N ALA A 81 -17.04 6.03 3.41
CA ALA A 81 -17.50 6.40 4.75
C ALA A 81 -17.19 7.88 5.07
N GLY A 82 -15.99 8.37 4.74
CA GLY A 82 -15.63 9.76 4.90
C GLY A 82 -16.55 10.69 4.08
N ALA A 83 -16.74 10.39 2.80
CA ALA A 83 -17.60 11.18 1.93
C ALA A 83 -19.07 11.19 2.40
N LEU A 84 -19.62 10.07 2.86
CA LEU A 84 -20.99 9.97 3.39
C LEU A 84 -21.17 10.76 4.69
N ILE A 85 -20.22 10.66 5.64
CA ILE A 85 -20.30 11.36 6.94
C ILE A 85 -20.32 12.88 6.74
N PHE A 86 -19.54 13.39 5.78
CA PHE A 86 -19.48 14.82 5.49
C PHE A 86 -20.48 15.28 4.40
N GLY A 87 -21.26 14.37 3.83
CA GLY A 87 -22.20 14.68 2.75
C GLY A 87 -21.55 15.32 1.52
N SER A 88 -20.30 14.95 1.23
CA SER A 88 -19.48 15.56 0.18
C SER A 88 -18.58 14.52 -0.51
N SER A 89 -18.64 14.49 -1.83
CA SER A 89 -17.75 13.69 -2.68
C SER A 89 -16.35 14.30 -2.87
N SER A 90 -16.01 15.34 -2.11
CA SER A 90 -14.71 16.01 -2.23
C SER A 90 -13.56 15.16 -1.70
N TRP A 91 -12.36 15.37 -2.27
CA TRP A 91 -11.13 14.76 -1.80
C TRP A 91 -10.87 14.93 -0.29
N PRO A 92 -10.99 16.15 0.30
CA PRO A 92 -10.83 16.33 1.74
C PRO A 92 -11.80 15.50 2.58
N ALA A 93 -13.06 15.33 2.17
CA ALA A 93 -14.05 14.54 2.89
C ALA A 93 -13.71 13.04 2.85
N ALA A 94 -13.38 12.51 1.68
CA ALA A 94 -13.07 11.09 1.49
C ALA A 94 -11.86 10.63 2.33
N ARG A 95 -10.85 11.47 2.52
CA ARG A 95 -9.61 11.10 3.25
C ARG A 95 -9.67 11.26 4.77
N VAL A 96 -10.75 11.81 5.35
CA VAL A 96 -10.82 12.04 6.81
C VAL A 96 -10.58 10.76 7.62
N GLY A 97 -11.15 9.64 7.19
CA GLY A 97 -10.94 8.34 7.84
C GLY A 97 -9.46 7.94 7.88
N PHE A 98 -8.71 8.20 6.82
CA PHE A 98 -7.28 7.91 6.72
C PHE A 98 -6.44 8.82 7.63
N LEU A 99 -6.80 10.09 7.74
CA LEU A 99 -6.15 11.04 8.67
C LEU A 99 -6.30 10.57 10.13
N LEU A 100 -7.48 10.10 10.51
CA LEU A 100 -7.74 9.58 11.85
C LEU A 100 -6.97 8.27 12.10
N VAL A 101 -6.96 7.34 11.13
CA VAL A 101 -6.18 6.09 11.18
C VAL A 101 -4.69 6.40 11.37
N ALA A 102 -4.14 7.34 10.62
CA ALA A 102 -2.75 7.75 10.74
C ALA A 102 -2.45 8.38 12.11
N ALA A 103 -3.33 9.26 12.61
CA ALA A 103 -3.19 9.89 13.91
C ALA A 103 -3.25 8.90 15.09
N MET A 104 -3.88 7.73 14.92
CA MET A 104 -3.90 6.66 15.93
C MET A 104 -2.57 5.87 16.02
N THR A 105 -1.73 5.95 15.01
CA THR A 105 -0.47 5.18 14.94
C THR A 105 0.54 5.56 16.05
N PRO A 106 0.81 6.85 16.37
CA PRO A 106 1.71 7.24 17.43
C PRO A 106 1.30 6.74 18.83
N PRO A 107 0.07 6.94 19.32
CA PRO A 107 -0.33 6.40 20.62
C PRO A 107 -0.34 4.85 20.64
N LEU A 108 -0.66 4.18 19.53
CA LEU A 108 -0.56 2.72 19.42
C LEU A 108 0.89 2.25 19.54
N THR A 109 1.84 2.92 18.87
CA THR A 109 3.27 2.64 18.96
C THR A 109 3.78 2.79 20.40
N ALA A 110 3.39 3.88 21.08
CA ALA A 110 3.72 4.10 22.48
C ALA A 110 3.13 3.01 23.39
N THR A 111 1.90 2.55 23.13
CA THR A 111 1.25 1.47 23.88
C THR A 111 2.00 0.14 23.69
N LEU A 112 2.41 -0.15 22.47
CA LEU A 112 3.18 -1.36 22.17
C LEU A 112 4.56 -1.30 22.85
N ALA A 113 5.27 -0.17 22.80
CA ALA A 113 6.55 0.04 23.50
C ALA A 113 6.40 -0.12 25.02
N TRP A 114 5.31 0.39 25.59
CA TRP A 114 4.98 0.21 27.00
C TRP A 114 4.85 -1.28 27.38
N SER A 115 4.26 -2.08 26.52
CA SER A 115 4.09 -3.52 26.75
C SER A 115 5.41 -4.31 26.81
N PHE A 116 6.50 -3.77 26.26
CA PHE A 116 7.83 -4.35 26.31
C PHE A 116 8.70 -3.81 27.44
N THR A 117 8.56 -2.51 27.76
CA THR A 117 9.53 -1.81 28.57
C THR A 117 9.01 -1.37 29.94
N SER A 118 7.70 -1.14 30.07
CA SER A 118 7.04 -0.48 31.20
C SER A 118 7.68 0.88 31.55
N ARG A 119 8.35 1.54 30.59
CA ARG A 119 9.04 2.82 30.76
C ARG A 119 8.35 3.92 29.98
N HIS A 120 7.98 5.01 30.70
CA HIS A 120 7.28 6.17 30.12
C HIS A 120 8.09 6.88 29.04
N ASP A 121 9.38 7.11 29.30
CA ASP A 121 10.29 7.81 28.40
C ASP A 121 10.46 7.07 27.06
N LEU A 122 10.75 5.76 27.10
CA LEU A 122 10.93 4.96 25.89
C LEU A 122 9.64 4.84 25.08
N SER A 123 8.51 4.66 25.77
CA SER A 123 7.20 4.60 25.12
C SER A 123 6.87 5.91 24.40
N PHE A 124 7.14 7.05 25.03
CA PHE A 124 6.90 8.35 24.42
C PHE A 124 7.81 8.60 23.20
N ILE A 125 9.12 8.26 23.29
CA ILE A 125 10.05 8.36 22.16
C ILE A 125 9.60 7.46 20.99
N SER A 126 9.21 6.21 21.28
CA SER A 126 8.67 5.31 20.22
C SER A 126 7.46 5.93 19.53
N GLY A 127 6.54 6.55 20.30
CA GLY A 127 5.40 7.29 19.73
C GLY A 127 5.83 8.49 18.89
N LEU A 128 6.88 9.23 19.28
CA LEU A 128 7.42 10.35 18.49
C LEU A 128 8.02 9.87 17.15
N LEU A 129 8.69 8.71 17.09
CA LEU A 129 9.14 8.16 15.82
C LEU A 129 7.96 7.91 14.87
N ALA A 130 6.82 7.47 15.40
CA ALA A 130 5.61 7.28 14.61
C ALA A 130 4.86 8.57 14.25
N VAL A 131 5.11 9.71 14.96
CA VAL A 131 4.64 11.04 14.55
C VAL A 131 5.38 11.52 13.29
N PHE A 132 6.66 11.15 13.17
CA PHE A 132 7.53 11.53 12.04
C PHE A 132 7.98 10.29 11.27
N PRO A 133 7.06 9.57 10.59
CA PRO A 133 7.33 8.26 9.99
C PRO A 133 8.08 8.37 8.65
N THR A 134 8.99 9.32 8.53
CA THR A 134 9.85 9.60 7.38
C THR A 134 9.12 9.43 6.02
N TYR A 135 9.43 8.38 5.30
CA TYR A 135 8.89 8.15 3.97
C TYR A 135 7.37 7.89 3.97
N TYR A 136 6.84 7.23 5.00
CA TYR A 136 5.41 6.92 5.06
C TYR A 136 4.52 8.16 5.23
N LEU A 137 5.01 9.25 5.85
CA LEU A 137 4.18 10.42 6.12
C LEU A 137 3.53 11.00 4.86
N VAL A 138 4.22 10.93 3.73
CA VAL A 138 3.71 11.43 2.43
C VAL A 138 2.46 10.68 1.99
N PHE A 139 2.34 9.40 2.32
CA PHE A 139 1.25 8.52 1.88
C PHE A 139 0.13 8.34 2.93
N LEU A 140 0.42 8.60 4.20
CA LEU A 140 -0.57 8.41 5.27
C LEU A 140 -1.84 9.28 5.12
N PRO A 141 -1.80 10.52 4.59
CA PRO A 141 -3.00 11.33 4.39
C PRO A 141 -3.82 10.99 3.15
N THR A 142 -3.40 9.99 2.36
CA THR A 142 -4.07 9.60 1.11
C THR A 142 -5.09 8.49 1.32
N THR A 143 -5.89 8.21 0.30
CA THR A 143 -6.88 7.12 0.30
C THR A 143 -6.25 5.74 0.04
N ASP A 144 -4.99 5.53 0.45
CA ASP A 144 -4.27 4.29 0.24
C ASP A 144 -4.20 3.43 1.51
N THR A 145 -3.69 2.23 1.36
CA THR A 145 -3.69 1.15 2.36
C THR A 145 -2.63 1.29 3.44
N PHE A 146 -1.64 2.18 3.31
CA PHE A 146 -0.50 2.31 4.23
C PHE A 146 -0.89 2.49 5.69
N GLY A 147 -1.71 3.51 5.99
CA GLY A 147 -2.15 3.81 7.34
C GLY A 147 -3.00 2.69 7.93
N LEU A 148 -3.91 2.13 7.14
CA LEU A 148 -4.74 0.98 7.53
C LEU A 148 -3.87 -0.22 7.91
N TYR A 149 -2.92 -0.58 7.05
CA TYR A 149 -2.07 -1.74 7.25
C TYR A 149 -1.15 -1.57 8.46
N MET A 150 -0.63 -0.35 8.67
CA MET A 150 0.19 0.01 9.82
C MET A 150 -0.60 -0.08 11.14
N LEU A 151 -1.82 0.47 11.17
CA LEU A 151 -2.69 0.42 12.35
C LEU A 151 -3.08 -1.03 12.68
N LEU A 152 -3.54 -1.80 11.68
CA LEU A 152 -3.99 -3.18 11.87
C LEU A 152 -2.84 -4.09 12.31
N GLY A 153 -1.66 -3.96 11.72
CA GLY A 153 -0.45 -4.68 12.14
C GLY A 153 -0.04 -4.35 13.58
N GLY A 154 -0.06 -3.07 13.94
CA GLY A 154 0.21 -2.62 15.32
C GLY A 154 -0.79 -3.19 16.33
N LEU A 155 -2.09 -3.19 15.99
CA LEU A 155 -3.14 -3.81 16.81
C LEU A 155 -2.93 -5.32 16.94
N PHE A 156 -2.51 -6.00 15.87
CA PHE A 156 -2.19 -7.43 15.91
C PHE A 156 -1.09 -7.71 16.95
N PHE A 157 0.02 -7.00 16.92
CA PHE A 157 1.09 -7.14 17.92
C PHE A 157 0.66 -6.74 19.33
N LEU A 158 -0.23 -5.77 19.46
CA LEU A 158 -0.78 -5.38 20.77
C LEU A 158 -1.67 -6.49 21.34
N ILE A 159 -2.49 -7.17 20.54
CA ILE A 159 -3.28 -8.33 20.99
C ILE A 159 -2.36 -9.47 21.46
N LEU A 160 -1.24 -9.72 20.77
CA LEU A 160 -0.22 -10.69 21.21
C LEU A 160 0.39 -10.32 22.57
N SER A 161 0.37 -9.06 22.95
CA SER A 161 0.90 -8.56 24.24
C SER A 161 -0.10 -8.69 25.41
N ARG A 162 -1.37 -9.01 25.13
CA ARG A 162 -2.42 -9.14 26.16
C ARG A 162 -2.29 -10.46 26.92
N LYS A 163 -2.80 -10.45 28.14
CA LYS A 163 -2.97 -11.71 28.91
C LYS A 163 -3.82 -12.69 28.09
N PRO A 164 -3.51 -13.99 28.12
CA PRO A 164 -4.28 -15.01 27.41
C PRO A 164 -5.78 -14.92 27.75
N SER A 165 -6.62 -14.88 26.73
CA SER A 165 -8.07 -14.90 26.86
C SER A 165 -8.68 -15.62 25.65
N ARG A 166 -9.91 -16.11 25.77
CA ARG A 166 -10.64 -16.76 24.66
C ARG A 166 -10.94 -15.76 23.52
N LEU A 167 -10.98 -14.46 23.82
CA LEU A 167 -11.24 -13.42 22.84
C LEU A 167 -10.02 -13.11 21.97
N ASN A 168 -8.79 -13.28 22.47
CA ASN A 168 -7.59 -12.91 21.71
C ASN A 168 -7.47 -13.64 20.35
N PRO A 169 -7.69 -14.97 20.25
CA PRO A 169 -7.68 -15.65 18.95
C PRO A 169 -8.71 -15.09 17.96
N PHE A 170 -9.93 -14.82 18.44
CA PHE A 170 -10.97 -14.21 17.61
C PHE A 170 -10.54 -12.83 17.07
N LEU A 171 -9.98 -11.98 17.94
CA LEU A 171 -9.47 -10.66 17.54
C LEU A 171 -8.30 -10.74 16.56
N LEU A 172 -7.39 -11.72 16.73
CA LEU A 172 -6.31 -11.95 15.76
C LEU A 172 -6.87 -12.36 14.39
N GLY A 173 -7.87 -13.23 14.37
CA GLY A 173 -8.57 -13.60 13.14
C GLY A 173 -9.32 -12.43 12.50
N LEU A 174 -10.02 -11.62 13.30
CA LEU A 174 -10.72 -10.42 12.84
C LEU A 174 -9.74 -9.42 12.19
N LEU A 175 -8.61 -9.16 12.84
CA LEU A 175 -7.56 -8.29 12.30
C LEU A 175 -6.96 -8.87 11.01
N ALA A 176 -6.71 -10.18 10.96
CA ALA A 176 -6.24 -10.85 9.74
C ALA A 176 -7.26 -10.71 8.59
N GLY A 177 -8.56 -10.81 8.89
CA GLY A 177 -9.63 -10.56 7.92
C GLY A 177 -9.63 -9.11 7.41
N LEU A 178 -9.53 -8.13 8.30
CA LEU A 178 -9.43 -6.72 7.93
C LEU A 178 -8.16 -6.42 7.11
N MET A 179 -7.03 -7.03 7.46
CA MET A 179 -5.79 -6.92 6.67
C MET A 179 -5.94 -7.54 5.28
N HIS A 180 -6.64 -8.68 5.17
CA HIS A 180 -6.93 -9.26 3.86
C HIS A 180 -7.94 -8.40 3.07
N LEU A 181 -8.93 -7.82 3.72
CA LEU A 181 -9.87 -6.89 3.07
C LEU A 181 -9.19 -5.56 2.68
N THR A 182 -8.04 -5.24 3.27
CA THR A 182 -7.19 -4.09 2.90
C THR A 182 -6.33 -4.41 1.69
N ARG A 183 -5.70 -5.61 1.65
CA ARG A 183 -4.73 -6.02 0.61
C ARG A 183 -4.80 -7.52 0.39
N ALA A 184 -4.65 -7.96 -0.87
CA ALA A 184 -4.70 -9.37 -1.22
C ALA A 184 -3.65 -10.23 -0.48
N ASP A 185 -2.45 -9.70 -0.24
CA ASP A 185 -1.41 -10.35 0.56
C ASP A 185 -1.74 -10.42 2.06
N GLY A 186 -2.77 -9.73 2.52
CA GLY A 186 -3.28 -9.83 3.89
C GLY A 186 -3.74 -11.22 4.30
N ILE A 187 -3.97 -12.14 3.35
CA ILE A 187 -4.19 -13.56 3.65
C ILE A 187 -3.03 -14.19 4.45
N LEU A 188 -1.81 -13.69 4.30
CA LEU A 188 -0.65 -14.15 5.07
C LEU A 188 -0.85 -13.93 6.58
N TRP A 189 -1.60 -12.92 6.96
CA TRP A 189 -1.90 -12.63 8.37
C TRP A 189 -2.88 -13.63 8.99
N LEU A 190 -3.71 -14.32 8.20
CA LEU A 190 -4.45 -15.47 8.71
C LEU A 190 -3.51 -16.59 9.13
N PHE A 191 -2.53 -16.94 8.29
CA PHE A 191 -1.53 -17.96 8.67
C PHE A 191 -0.73 -17.53 9.88
N LEU A 192 -0.36 -16.25 10.00
CA LEU A 192 0.32 -15.70 11.16
C LEU A 192 -0.56 -15.72 12.42
N ALA A 193 -1.86 -15.45 12.31
CA ALA A 193 -2.79 -15.55 13.43
C ALA A 193 -2.90 -16.98 13.95
N LEU A 194 -3.12 -17.95 13.06
CA LEU A 194 -3.17 -19.37 13.40
C LEU A 194 -1.84 -19.87 13.98
N PHE A 195 -0.72 -19.51 13.37
CA PHE A 195 0.62 -19.82 13.88
C PHE A 195 0.85 -19.22 15.27
N SER A 196 0.48 -17.96 15.48
CA SER A 196 0.62 -17.26 16.76
C SER A 196 -0.14 -17.93 17.88
N VAL A 197 -1.36 -18.38 17.61
CA VAL A 197 -2.19 -19.15 18.56
C VAL A 197 -1.46 -20.43 18.99
N ILE A 198 -0.88 -21.17 18.04
CA ILE A 198 -0.13 -22.40 18.32
C ILE A 198 1.15 -22.10 19.08
N TYR A 199 1.91 -21.10 18.64
CA TYR A 199 3.25 -20.78 19.13
C TYR A 199 3.25 -20.17 20.53
N ILE A 200 2.24 -19.35 20.87
CA ILE A 200 2.16 -18.67 22.18
C ILE A 200 1.57 -19.59 23.25
N THR A 201 0.72 -20.56 22.88
CA THR A 201 0.07 -21.46 23.84
C THR A 201 1.09 -22.32 24.61
N PRO A 202 1.05 -22.39 25.95
CA PRO A 202 2.00 -23.19 26.76
C PRO A 202 1.94 -24.70 26.51
N LYS A 203 3.00 -25.46 26.96
CA LYS A 203 3.22 -26.90 26.67
C LYS A 203 2.12 -27.88 27.12
N PRO A 204 2.13 -29.14 26.65
CA PRO A 204 0.93 -29.98 26.46
C PRO A 204 0.32 -30.63 27.72
N SER A 205 -1.01 -30.54 27.84
CA SER A 205 -1.88 -31.45 28.58
C SER A 205 -3.05 -31.87 27.66
N LEU A 206 -3.84 -32.86 28.02
CA LEU A 206 -5.01 -33.31 27.23
C LEU A 206 -5.99 -32.15 26.97
N HIS A 207 -6.18 -31.28 27.96
CA HIS A 207 -7.02 -30.07 27.87
C HIS A 207 -6.47 -29.04 26.87
N ARG A 208 -5.17 -29.09 26.53
CA ARG A 208 -4.54 -28.19 25.56
C ARG A 208 -5.00 -28.45 24.13
N LYS A 209 -5.16 -29.71 23.72
CA LYS A 209 -5.63 -30.04 22.35
C LYS A 209 -7.00 -29.42 22.10
N LEU A 210 -7.89 -29.54 23.07
CA LEU A 210 -9.24 -28.96 23.00
C LEU A 210 -9.17 -27.42 23.00
N TYR A 211 -8.37 -26.83 23.89
CA TYR A 211 -8.15 -25.38 23.92
C TYR A 211 -7.57 -24.87 22.61
N MET A 212 -6.59 -25.56 22.04
CA MET A 212 -5.98 -25.21 20.76
C MET A 212 -7.01 -25.30 19.62
N PHE A 213 -7.80 -26.34 19.57
CA PHE A 213 -8.88 -26.48 18.59
C PHE A 213 -9.85 -25.32 18.67
N TYR A 214 -10.38 -25.00 19.85
CA TYR A 214 -11.26 -23.85 20.04
C TYR A 214 -10.59 -22.53 19.64
N SER A 215 -9.33 -22.32 20.03
CA SER A 215 -8.63 -21.08 19.70
C SER A 215 -8.41 -20.92 18.20
N LEU A 216 -8.07 -21.98 17.48
CA LEU A 216 -7.96 -21.96 16.01
C LEU A 216 -9.32 -21.71 15.35
N SER A 217 -10.39 -22.38 15.84
CA SER A 217 -11.76 -22.16 15.35
C SER A 217 -12.22 -20.71 15.57
N PHE A 218 -11.91 -20.12 16.74
CA PHE A 218 -12.23 -18.72 17.01
C PHE A 218 -11.46 -17.76 16.11
N ALA A 219 -10.17 -18.02 15.86
CA ALA A 219 -9.39 -17.22 14.92
C ALA A 219 -9.97 -17.30 13.50
N LEU A 220 -10.31 -18.50 13.05
CA LEU A 220 -10.96 -18.70 11.75
C LEU A 220 -12.34 -18.02 11.69
N ALA A 221 -13.14 -18.11 12.76
CA ALA A 221 -14.43 -17.43 12.84
C ALA A 221 -14.30 -15.91 12.74
N GLY A 222 -13.31 -15.30 13.45
CA GLY A 222 -13.03 -13.86 13.34
C GLY A 222 -12.65 -13.43 11.92
N TYR A 223 -11.82 -14.23 11.25
CA TYR A 223 -11.43 -13.98 9.86
C TYR A 223 -12.62 -14.10 8.89
N LEU A 224 -13.39 -15.17 9.00
CA LEU A 224 -14.53 -15.43 8.12
C LEU A 224 -15.65 -14.40 8.33
N LEU A 225 -15.83 -13.90 9.55
CA LEU A 225 -16.80 -12.82 9.81
C LEU A 225 -16.55 -11.60 8.90
N VAL A 226 -15.28 -11.26 8.66
CA VAL A 226 -14.91 -10.13 7.80
C VAL A 226 -14.93 -10.50 6.33
N MET A 227 -14.35 -11.67 5.98
CA MET A 227 -14.09 -12.02 4.58
C MET A 227 -15.27 -12.69 3.87
N THR A 228 -16.20 -13.34 4.58
CA THR A 228 -17.30 -14.07 3.94
C THR A 228 -18.18 -13.19 3.04
N PRO A 229 -18.61 -11.98 3.43
CA PRO A 229 -19.37 -11.13 2.52
C PRO A 229 -18.64 -10.84 1.20
N TRP A 230 -17.32 -10.60 1.30
CA TRP A 230 -16.47 -10.34 0.14
C TRP A 230 -16.26 -11.58 -0.74
N PHE A 231 -16.08 -12.74 -0.13
CA PHE A 231 -15.97 -14.00 -0.86
C PHE A 231 -17.27 -14.36 -1.60
N ILE A 232 -18.43 -14.13 -0.98
CA ILE A 232 -19.74 -14.35 -1.61
C ILE A 232 -19.91 -13.42 -2.82
N ARG A 233 -19.61 -12.12 -2.65
CA ARG A 233 -19.66 -11.15 -3.75
C ARG A 233 -18.74 -11.58 -4.92
N ASN A 234 -17.49 -11.90 -4.63
CA ASN A 234 -16.54 -12.27 -5.67
C ASN A 234 -16.95 -13.55 -6.39
N TYR A 235 -17.44 -14.54 -5.64
CA TYR A 235 -17.92 -15.77 -6.25
C TYR A 235 -19.12 -15.53 -7.18
N GLY A 236 -20.04 -14.67 -6.80
CA GLY A 236 -21.20 -14.32 -7.63
C GLY A 236 -20.85 -13.53 -8.90
N ILE A 237 -19.76 -12.72 -8.87
CA ILE A 237 -19.38 -11.85 -10.00
C ILE A 237 -18.32 -12.50 -10.87
N PHE A 238 -17.28 -13.09 -10.26
CA PHE A 238 -16.09 -13.59 -10.95
C PHE A 238 -16.00 -15.12 -11.00
N GLY A 239 -16.92 -15.85 -10.34
CA GLY A 239 -16.86 -17.31 -10.23
C GLY A 239 -15.72 -17.83 -9.31
N THR A 240 -15.06 -16.95 -8.57
CA THR A 240 -13.96 -17.28 -7.63
C THR A 240 -14.05 -16.41 -6.37
N PRO A 241 -13.78 -16.95 -5.17
CA PRO A 241 -13.84 -16.16 -3.93
C PRO A 241 -12.69 -15.15 -3.81
N LEU A 242 -11.56 -15.37 -4.49
CA LEU A 242 -10.42 -14.46 -4.48
C LEU A 242 -10.47 -13.51 -5.69
N ALA A 243 -9.78 -12.37 -5.59
CA ALA A 243 -9.65 -11.43 -6.69
C ALA A 243 -8.99 -12.11 -7.92
N PRO A 244 -9.66 -12.15 -9.08
CA PRO A 244 -9.23 -12.97 -10.22
C PRO A 244 -7.89 -12.53 -10.82
N GLY A 245 -7.59 -11.22 -10.83
CA GLY A 245 -6.32 -10.68 -11.31
C GLY A 245 -5.11 -11.16 -10.51
N GLY A 246 -5.26 -11.44 -9.22
CA GLY A 246 -4.17 -11.87 -8.34
C GLY A 246 -3.51 -13.20 -8.74
N SER A 247 -4.27 -14.15 -9.28
CA SER A 247 -3.74 -15.47 -9.66
C SER A 247 -2.81 -15.41 -10.89
N ARG A 248 -3.08 -14.51 -11.84
CA ARG A 248 -2.23 -14.33 -13.02
C ARG A 248 -0.93 -13.61 -12.73
N MET A 249 -0.88 -12.80 -11.68
CA MET A 249 0.35 -12.15 -11.21
C MET A 249 1.49 -13.12 -10.91
N LEU A 250 1.18 -14.37 -10.56
CA LEU A 250 2.17 -15.42 -10.30
C LEU A 250 2.99 -15.77 -11.55
N TRP A 251 2.42 -15.56 -12.74
CA TRP A 251 2.94 -16.06 -14.02
C TRP A 251 3.49 -14.96 -14.92
N LEU A 252 3.64 -13.72 -14.40
CA LEU A 252 4.25 -12.64 -15.15
C LEU A 252 5.74 -12.90 -15.40
N THR A 253 6.23 -12.51 -16.56
CA THR A 253 7.66 -12.55 -16.93
C THR A 253 8.28 -11.16 -17.06
N SER A 254 7.44 -10.10 -17.12
CA SER A 254 7.79 -8.68 -17.05
C SER A 254 6.73 -7.90 -16.24
N TYR A 255 7.06 -6.68 -15.82
CA TYR A 255 6.09 -5.81 -15.14
C TYR A 255 4.98 -5.35 -16.09
N ASP A 256 5.33 -5.02 -17.34
CA ASP A 256 4.40 -4.47 -18.32
C ASP A 256 3.28 -5.45 -18.65
N GLN A 257 3.50 -6.76 -18.42
CA GLN A 257 2.45 -7.78 -18.56
C GLN A 257 1.24 -7.61 -17.62
N LEU A 258 1.27 -6.69 -16.66
CA LEU A 258 0.06 -6.22 -15.97
C LEU A 258 -0.98 -5.68 -16.96
N PHE A 259 -0.50 -5.05 -18.02
CA PHE A 259 -1.29 -4.43 -19.07
C PHE A 259 -1.40 -5.31 -20.34
N PHE A 260 -0.95 -6.57 -20.27
CA PHE A 260 -0.93 -7.47 -21.41
C PHE A 260 -2.33 -7.90 -21.82
N TYR A 261 -2.59 -7.84 -23.14
CA TYR A 261 -3.87 -8.23 -23.71
C TYR A 261 -3.65 -9.25 -24.85
N PRO A 262 -4.46 -10.33 -24.91
CA PRO A 262 -5.41 -10.80 -23.87
C PRO A 262 -4.68 -11.52 -22.73
N ALA A 263 -5.08 -11.24 -21.48
CA ALA A 263 -4.43 -11.82 -20.29
C ALA A 263 -4.55 -13.36 -20.18
N SER A 264 -5.39 -14.00 -21.00
CA SER A 264 -5.49 -15.47 -21.09
C SER A 264 -4.18 -16.14 -21.50
N GLN A 265 -3.28 -15.40 -22.16
CA GLN A 265 -1.95 -15.87 -22.54
C GLN A 265 -0.94 -15.88 -21.39
N ILE A 266 -1.25 -15.23 -20.24
CA ILE A 266 -0.42 -15.26 -19.04
C ILE A 266 -0.69 -16.59 -18.32
N THR A 267 0.15 -17.59 -18.57
CA THR A 267 -0.02 -18.95 -18.07
C THR A 267 1.24 -19.47 -17.39
N PHE A 268 1.06 -20.47 -16.51
CA PHE A 268 2.19 -21.19 -15.91
C PHE A 268 3.15 -21.77 -16.96
N SER A 269 2.61 -22.34 -18.05
CA SER A 269 3.43 -22.94 -19.11
C SER A 269 4.31 -21.90 -19.80
N ARG A 270 3.76 -20.71 -20.13
CA ARG A 270 4.52 -19.60 -20.73
C ARG A 270 5.57 -19.06 -19.76
N TRP A 271 5.23 -18.93 -18.49
CA TRP A 271 6.18 -18.54 -17.45
C TRP A 271 7.33 -19.55 -17.30
N LEU A 272 7.03 -20.84 -17.29
CA LEU A 272 8.05 -21.89 -17.18
C LEU A 272 8.94 -21.93 -18.44
N ALA A 273 8.35 -21.69 -19.63
CA ALA A 273 9.08 -21.62 -20.91
C ALA A 273 10.07 -20.45 -20.98
N SER A 274 9.94 -19.40 -20.12
CA SER A 274 10.95 -18.33 -20.02
C SER A 274 12.31 -18.83 -19.51
N GLY A 275 12.35 -20.02 -18.92
CA GLY A 275 13.54 -20.71 -18.47
C GLY A 275 13.98 -20.33 -17.04
N LEU A 276 14.62 -21.27 -16.36
CA LEU A 276 15.04 -21.13 -14.95
C LEU A 276 15.95 -19.92 -14.73
N GLY A 277 16.85 -19.63 -15.70
CA GLY A 277 17.76 -18.49 -15.60
C GLY A 277 17.03 -17.14 -15.54
N ALA A 278 16.01 -16.92 -16.40
CA ALA A 278 15.19 -15.73 -16.40
C ALA A 278 14.37 -15.62 -15.09
N ILE A 279 13.79 -16.75 -14.66
CA ILE A 279 13.02 -16.82 -13.42
C ILE A 279 13.89 -16.42 -12.22
N LEU A 280 15.10 -16.96 -12.08
CA LEU A 280 16.01 -16.64 -10.98
C LEU A 280 16.52 -15.20 -11.05
N LYS A 281 16.83 -14.69 -12.25
CA LYS A 281 17.26 -13.29 -12.46
C LYS A 281 16.21 -12.30 -11.93
N VAL A 282 14.93 -12.51 -12.28
CA VAL A 282 13.81 -11.66 -11.81
C VAL A 282 13.68 -11.71 -10.28
N ARG A 283 13.78 -12.90 -9.65
CA ARG A 283 13.70 -13.04 -8.19
C ARG A 283 14.86 -12.36 -7.48
N SER A 284 16.08 -12.49 -8.02
CA SER A 284 17.27 -11.82 -7.47
C SER A 284 17.16 -10.29 -7.60
N TRP A 285 16.66 -9.79 -8.73
CA TRP A 285 16.35 -8.37 -8.92
C TRP A 285 15.31 -7.88 -7.91
N ALA A 286 14.19 -8.60 -7.76
CA ALA A 286 13.14 -8.25 -6.80
C ALA A 286 13.65 -8.30 -5.35
N LEU A 287 14.49 -9.29 -4.99
CA LEU A 287 15.12 -9.35 -3.67
C LEU A 287 15.96 -8.10 -3.40
N GLY A 288 16.79 -7.71 -4.36
CA GLY A 288 17.63 -6.51 -4.24
C GLY A 288 16.81 -5.25 -3.99
N LEU A 289 15.73 -5.02 -4.77
CA LEU A 289 14.86 -3.87 -4.60
C LEU A 289 14.05 -3.91 -3.30
N ASN A 290 13.53 -5.08 -2.91
CA ASN A 290 12.80 -5.23 -1.67
C ASN A 290 13.71 -4.99 -0.44
N LEU A 291 14.97 -5.48 -0.46
CA LEU A 291 15.94 -5.21 0.60
C LEU A 291 16.36 -3.73 0.62
N ALA A 292 16.54 -3.09 -0.54
CA ALA A 292 16.78 -1.66 -0.62
C ALA A 292 15.61 -0.85 -0.04
N ASN A 293 14.36 -1.26 -0.34
CA ASN A 293 13.16 -0.67 0.26
C ASN A 293 13.13 -0.88 1.79
N ALA A 294 13.44 -2.09 2.29
CA ALA A 294 13.52 -2.32 3.73
C ALA A 294 14.54 -1.39 4.38
N LEU A 295 15.72 -1.26 3.79
CA LEU A 295 16.79 -0.41 4.30
C LEU A 295 16.39 1.06 4.33
N SER A 296 15.86 1.57 3.22
CA SER A 296 15.59 3.01 3.05
C SER A 296 14.31 3.48 3.71
N VAL A 297 13.26 2.66 3.69
CA VAL A 297 11.92 3.02 4.16
C VAL A 297 11.62 2.43 5.54
N GLN A 298 11.66 1.09 5.67
CA GLN A 298 11.21 0.45 6.91
C GLN A 298 12.19 0.68 8.06
N TRP A 299 13.50 0.68 7.78
CA TRP A 299 14.54 0.95 8.79
C TRP A 299 15.15 2.35 8.66
N GLU A 300 14.63 3.17 7.76
CA GLU A 300 15.01 4.58 7.63
C GLU A 300 16.54 4.78 7.59
N VAL A 301 17.28 3.80 7.06
CA VAL A 301 18.74 3.67 7.05
C VAL A 301 19.37 3.73 8.46
N PHE A 302 19.17 4.84 9.17
CA PHE A 302 19.81 5.11 10.48
C PHE A 302 19.20 4.32 11.64
N LEU A 303 17.98 3.79 11.52
CA LEU A 303 17.37 2.94 12.55
C LEU A 303 17.88 1.49 12.48
N LEU A 304 18.41 1.02 11.35
CA LEU A 304 18.82 -0.38 11.18
C LEU A 304 19.75 -0.90 12.27
N PRO A 305 20.83 -0.20 12.68
CA PRO A 305 21.71 -0.68 13.76
C PRO A 305 20.95 -0.79 15.08
N LEU A 306 20.08 0.17 15.36
CA LEU A 306 19.27 0.21 16.60
C LEU A 306 18.23 -0.91 16.60
N VAL A 307 17.55 -1.14 15.49
CA VAL A 307 16.64 -2.28 15.31
C VAL A 307 17.36 -3.60 15.53
N GLY A 308 18.57 -3.77 14.95
CA GLY A 308 19.39 -4.96 15.13
C GLY A 308 19.76 -5.22 16.60
N ILE A 309 20.14 -4.17 17.35
CA ILE A 309 20.44 -4.27 18.78
C ILE A 309 19.16 -4.58 19.59
N GLY A 310 18.04 -3.94 19.25
CA GLY A 310 16.73 -4.20 19.89
C GLY A 310 16.27 -5.64 19.66
N LEU A 311 16.40 -6.16 18.43
CA LEU A 311 16.14 -7.57 18.09
C LEU A 311 17.00 -8.53 18.90
N TRP A 312 18.30 -8.23 19.00
CA TRP A 312 19.22 -9.05 19.80
C TRP A 312 18.85 -9.06 21.28
N HIS A 313 18.49 -7.87 21.83
CA HIS A 313 18.10 -7.73 23.23
C HIS A 313 16.83 -8.54 23.54
N LEU A 314 15.83 -8.45 22.67
CA LEU A 314 14.54 -9.12 22.80
C LEU A 314 14.44 -10.46 22.06
N ARG A 315 15.57 -11.08 21.69
CA ARG A 315 15.62 -12.32 20.88
C ARG A 315 14.91 -13.53 21.50
N LYS A 316 14.49 -13.48 22.77
CA LYS A 316 13.72 -14.52 23.43
C LYS A 316 12.21 -14.21 23.51
N ASP A 317 11.80 -13.02 23.10
CA ASP A 317 10.38 -12.62 23.13
C ASP A 317 9.65 -13.19 21.93
N ARG A 318 8.59 -13.95 22.17
CA ARG A 318 7.80 -14.59 21.13
C ARG A 318 7.10 -13.59 20.18
N ARG A 319 6.76 -12.40 20.66
CA ARG A 319 6.15 -11.32 19.84
C ARG A 319 7.12 -10.81 18.80
N VAL A 320 8.40 -10.70 19.18
CA VAL A 320 9.49 -10.31 18.27
C VAL A 320 9.74 -11.42 17.24
N HIS A 321 9.68 -12.69 17.63
CA HIS A 321 9.75 -13.80 16.67
C HIS A 321 8.63 -13.72 15.62
N ILE A 322 7.38 -13.46 16.05
CA ILE A 322 6.25 -13.32 15.14
C ILE A 322 6.45 -12.13 14.21
N ALA A 323 6.96 -10.99 14.70
CA ALA A 323 7.24 -9.83 13.86
C ALA A 323 8.32 -10.12 12.81
N VAL A 324 9.40 -10.80 13.16
CA VAL A 324 10.44 -11.22 12.21
C VAL A 324 9.89 -12.24 11.21
N ILE A 325 9.11 -13.22 11.67
CA ILE A 325 8.46 -14.21 10.79
C ILE A 325 7.49 -13.53 9.82
N SER A 326 6.67 -12.58 10.29
CA SER A 326 5.75 -11.84 9.41
C SER A 326 6.49 -11.05 8.34
N TRP A 327 7.59 -10.38 8.70
CA TRP A 327 8.43 -9.65 7.77
C TRP A 327 9.11 -10.57 6.75
N LEU A 328 9.70 -11.70 7.20
CA LEU A 328 10.33 -12.68 6.32
C LEU A 328 9.31 -13.34 5.37
N LEU A 329 8.12 -13.67 5.87
CA LEU A 329 7.05 -14.24 5.06
C LEU A 329 6.59 -13.24 3.97
N THR A 330 6.43 -11.98 4.33
CA THR A 330 6.10 -10.90 3.38
C THR A 330 7.23 -10.71 2.36
N LEU A 331 8.49 -10.67 2.80
CA LEU A 331 9.64 -10.57 1.90
C LEU A 331 9.69 -11.76 0.93
N ALA A 332 9.49 -12.98 1.43
CA ALA A 332 9.46 -14.18 0.60
C ALA A 332 8.31 -14.15 -0.42
N ALA A 333 7.10 -13.79 0.00
CA ALA A 333 5.95 -13.69 -0.90
C ALA A 333 6.18 -12.64 -2.00
N MET A 334 6.65 -11.44 -1.62
CA MET A 334 6.90 -10.33 -2.54
C MET A 334 8.17 -10.48 -3.41
N THR A 335 9.02 -11.45 -3.11
CA THR A 335 10.23 -11.76 -3.89
C THR A 335 10.03 -12.99 -4.77
N ILE A 336 9.42 -14.05 -4.24
CA ILE A 336 9.35 -15.35 -4.90
C ILE A 336 8.04 -15.48 -5.70
N ALA A 337 6.90 -15.20 -5.07
CA ALA A 337 5.59 -15.36 -5.69
C ALA A 337 5.22 -14.15 -6.56
N PHE A 338 5.42 -12.93 -6.06
CA PHE A 338 4.99 -11.68 -6.71
C PHE A 338 6.16 -10.70 -6.93
N PRO A 339 7.24 -11.10 -7.67
CA PRO A 339 8.48 -10.32 -7.75
C PRO A 339 8.25 -8.92 -8.34
N PHE A 340 7.41 -8.79 -9.35
CA PHE A 340 7.13 -7.50 -10.01
C PHE A 340 6.29 -6.59 -9.12
N ALA A 341 5.19 -7.09 -8.55
CA ALA A 341 4.39 -6.31 -7.61
C ALA A 341 5.20 -5.92 -6.37
N GLY A 342 5.99 -6.85 -5.81
CA GLY A 342 6.83 -6.60 -4.65
C GLY A 342 7.82 -5.47 -4.88
N ALA A 343 8.60 -5.55 -5.97
CA ALA A 343 9.64 -4.58 -6.31
C ALA A 343 9.08 -3.20 -6.70
N ARG A 344 7.84 -3.14 -7.20
CA ARG A 344 7.17 -1.91 -7.65
C ARG A 344 6.24 -1.29 -6.59
N GLY A 345 6.41 -1.62 -5.33
CA GLY A 345 5.66 -1.00 -4.23
C GLY A 345 4.95 -1.98 -3.31
N GLY A 346 4.61 -3.21 -3.75
CA GLY A 346 3.89 -4.19 -2.94
C GLY A 346 4.58 -4.49 -1.61
N PHE A 347 5.92 -4.63 -1.60
CA PHE A 347 6.67 -4.83 -0.36
C PHE A 347 6.70 -3.57 0.53
N PHE A 348 6.70 -2.38 -0.06
CA PHE A 348 6.58 -1.12 0.65
C PHE A 348 5.24 -1.02 1.40
N HIS A 349 4.12 -1.30 0.71
CA HIS A 349 2.80 -1.31 1.33
C HIS A 349 2.68 -2.37 2.44
N SER A 350 3.10 -3.61 2.14
CA SER A 350 2.96 -4.73 3.09
C SER A 350 3.88 -4.59 4.30
N GLY A 351 5.04 -3.96 4.12
CA GLY A 351 5.99 -3.66 5.19
C GLY A 351 5.45 -2.68 6.24
N ALA A 352 4.48 -1.84 5.88
CA ALA A 352 3.84 -0.91 6.80
C ALA A 352 3.23 -1.61 8.03
N ALA A 353 2.73 -2.84 7.88
CA ALA A 353 2.14 -3.60 8.98
C ALA A 353 3.11 -3.91 10.13
N VAL A 354 4.42 -3.97 9.85
CA VAL A 354 5.46 -4.27 10.86
C VAL A 354 6.17 -3.00 11.34
N GLN A 355 5.91 -1.86 10.72
CA GLN A 355 6.64 -0.62 10.95
C GLN A 355 6.61 -0.18 12.41
N ILE A 356 5.45 -0.27 13.07
CA ILE A 356 5.32 0.05 14.50
C ILE A 356 6.30 -0.76 15.35
N MET A 357 6.52 -2.03 15.03
CA MET A 357 7.46 -2.88 15.76
C MET A 357 8.92 -2.42 15.56
N TRP A 358 9.28 -1.95 14.36
CA TRP A 358 10.63 -1.46 14.09
C TRP A 358 10.95 -0.21 14.90
N TRP A 359 10.02 0.74 15.04
CA TRP A 359 10.21 1.93 15.89
C TRP A 359 10.38 1.56 17.36
N VAL A 360 9.58 0.61 17.86
CA VAL A 360 9.71 0.09 19.23
C VAL A 360 11.09 -0.53 19.46
N LEU A 361 11.52 -1.40 18.54
CA LEU A 361 12.81 -2.09 18.62
C LEU A 361 13.98 -1.12 18.50
N ALA A 362 13.90 -0.10 17.64
CA ALA A 362 14.92 0.94 17.52
C ALA A 362 15.09 1.72 18.83
N THR A 363 13.99 2.08 19.48
CA THR A 363 14.03 2.81 20.75
C THR A 363 14.64 1.95 21.87
N ILE A 364 14.30 0.65 21.93
CA ILE A 364 14.89 -0.29 22.88
C ILE A 364 16.38 -0.49 22.58
N GLY A 365 16.75 -0.62 21.31
CA GLY A 365 18.13 -0.73 20.88
C GLY A 365 18.97 0.50 21.26
N LEU A 366 18.45 1.70 21.07
CA LEU A 366 19.10 2.94 21.52
C LEU A 366 19.39 2.91 23.02
N GLU A 367 18.42 2.48 23.83
CA GLU A 367 18.61 2.36 25.27
C GLU A 367 19.74 1.39 25.63
N GLN A 368 19.87 0.27 24.89
CA GLN A 368 20.97 -0.65 25.11
C GLN A 368 22.33 -0.02 24.76
N VAL A 369 22.40 0.81 23.72
CA VAL A 369 23.62 1.58 23.36
C VAL A 369 23.99 2.55 24.48
N ILE A 370 23.02 3.28 25.03
CA ILE A 370 23.25 4.23 26.12
C ILE A 370 23.76 3.50 27.38
N VAL A 371 23.14 2.40 27.76
CA VAL A 371 23.58 1.55 28.89
C VAL A 371 24.97 0.99 28.66
N TRP A 372 25.27 0.53 27.45
CA TRP A 372 26.60 0.03 27.09
C TRP A 372 27.66 1.15 27.19
N GLY A 373 27.36 2.35 26.66
CA GLY A 373 28.26 3.51 26.72
C GLY A 373 28.51 3.99 28.14
N SER A 374 27.50 3.96 29.01
CA SER A 374 27.67 4.27 30.44
C SER A 374 28.65 3.28 31.10
N ARG A 375 28.56 1.98 30.79
CA ARG A 375 29.41 0.94 31.39
C ARG A 375 30.85 0.92 30.84
N LYS A 376 31.02 1.17 29.56
CA LYS A 376 32.30 0.99 28.83
C LYS A 376 33.04 2.29 28.54
N ARG A 377 32.34 3.41 28.50
CA ARG A 377 32.86 4.74 28.11
C ARG A 377 32.68 5.78 29.19
N SER A 378 32.20 5.38 30.38
CA SER A 378 31.92 6.26 31.51
C SER A 378 30.98 7.41 31.19
N TRP A 379 30.03 7.21 30.30
CA TRP A 379 29.00 8.22 29.99
C TRP A 379 28.09 8.41 31.21
N ASP A 380 27.73 9.63 31.53
CA ASP A 380 26.60 9.88 32.41
C ASP A 380 25.30 9.41 31.74
N ILE A 381 24.64 8.43 32.36
CA ILE A 381 23.49 7.75 31.73
C ILE A 381 22.31 8.70 31.48
N ASN A 382 22.13 9.72 32.34
CA ASN A 382 21.03 10.68 32.22
C ASN A 382 21.31 11.70 31.11
N GLN A 383 22.56 12.21 31.03
CA GLN A 383 22.97 13.14 29.98
C GLN A 383 23.01 12.45 28.62
N ALA A 384 23.62 11.27 28.52
CA ALA A 384 23.65 10.47 27.33
C ALA A 384 22.23 10.11 26.88
N GLY A 385 21.35 9.72 27.81
CA GLY A 385 19.96 9.42 27.52
C GLY A 385 19.21 10.62 26.94
N LYS A 386 19.34 11.79 27.51
CA LYS A 386 18.74 13.02 26.98
C LYS A 386 19.29 13.36 25.60
N PHE A 387 20.61 13.33 25.45
CA PHE A 387 21.28 13.68 24.20
C PHE A 387 20.88 12.74 23.04
N PHE A 388 21.10 11.44 23.19
CA PHE A 388 20.88 10.49 22.09
C PHE A 388 19.40 10.31 21.73
N ARG A 389 18.49 10.36 22.69
CA ARG A 389 17.04 10.29 22.41
C ARG A 389 16.57 11.55 21.68
N SER A 390 17.04 12.75 22.11
CA SER A 390 16.72 13.99 21.38
C SER A 390 17.34 13.99 19.99
N ALA A 391 18.59 13.55 19.85
CA ALA A 391 19.26 13.44 18.55
C ALA A 391 18.51 12.51 17.59
N LEU A 392 18.01 11.36 18.08
CA LEU A 392 17.22 10.43 17.27
C LEU A 392 15.93 11.09 16.76
N VAL A 393 15.18 11.76 17.63
CA VAL A 393 13.94 12.46 17.25
C VAL A 393 14.24 13.59 16.26
N ILE A 394 15.27 14.41 16.51
CA ILE A 394 15.66 15.50 15.61
C ILE A 394 16.03 14.95 14.22
N LEU A 395 16.80 13.86 14.16
CA LEU A 395 17.18 13.23 12.88
C LEU A 395 15.95 12.73 12.13
N THR A 396 15.00 12.10 12.84
CA THR A 396 13.73 11.63 12.24
C THR A 396 12.90 12.80 11.71
N VAL A 397 12.81 13.91 12.46
CA VAL A 397 12.12 15.14 12.00
C VAL A 397 12.79 15.70 10.73
N LEU A 398 14.12 15.83 10.74
CA LEU A 398 14.86 16.34 9.57
C LEU A 398 14.65 15.47 8.34
N MET A 399 14.79 14.15 8.47
CA MET A 399 14.57 13.21 7.37
C MET A 399 13.14 13.27 6.85
N THR A 400 12.15 13.33 7.75
CA THR A 400 10.74 13.49 7.38
C THR A 400 10.52 14.78 6.58
N THR A 401 11.07 15.90 7.05
CA THR A 401 10.95 17.20 6.37
C THR A 401 11.54 17.16 4.97
N VAL A 402 12.74 16.59 4.83
CA VAL A 402 13.40 16.44 3.51
C VAL A 402 12.56 15.61 2.56
N ILE A 403 12.01 14.49 3.03
CA ILE A 403 11.20 13.59 2.17
C ILE A 403 9.88 14.26 1.78
N VAL A 404 9.18 14.91 2.73
CA VAL A 404 7.95 15.66 2.43
C VAL A 404 8.24 16.77 1.43
N TYR A 405 9.30 17.53 1.63
CA TYR A 405 9.69 18.56 0.67
C TYR A 405 9.94 17.98 -0.73
N ALA A 406 10.77 16.94 -0.82
CA ALA A 406 11.14 16.34 -2.11
C ALA A 406 9.96 15.69 -2.86
N ARG A 407 9.01 15.10 -2.14
CA ARG A 407 7.94 14.30 -2.72
C ARG A 407 6.62 15.06 -2.92
N VAL A 408 6.36 16.07 -2.09
CA VAL A 408 5.08 16.79 -2.12
C VAL A 408 5.24 18.17 -2.75
N ILE A 409 6.27 18.94 -2.31
CA ILE A 409 6.47 20.33 -2.72
C ILE A 409 7.41 20.42 -3.93
N GLY A 410 8.45 19.57 -4.00
CA GLY A 410 9.49 19.59 -5.02
C GLY A 410 8.95 19.45 -6.46
N GLY A 411 9.87 19.39 -7.44
CA GLY A 411 9.54 19.30 -8.86
C GLY A 411 9.77 20.61 -9.60
N LYS A 412 9.67 20.59 -10.93
CA LYS A 412 9.94 21.73 -11.81
C LYS A 412 8.98 22.91 -11.57
N SER A 413 7.75 22.64 -11.13
CA SER A 413 6.70 23.64 -10.90
C SER A 413 6.41 23.92 -9.41
N GLY A 414 7.13 23.29 -8.47
CA GLY A 414 6.80 23.39 -7.03
C GLY A 414 5.56 22.59 -6.60
N GLN A 415 5.07 21.69 -7.45
CA GLN A 415 3.85 20.88 -7.21
C GLN A 415 4.05 19.42 -7.66
N ALA A 416 5.14 18.78 -7.20
CA ALA A 416 5.46 17.41 -7.61
C ALA A 416 4.30 16.42 -7.38
N TRP A 417 3.51 16.64 -6.32
CA TRP A 417 2.40 15.77 -5.96
C TRP A 417 1.24 15.80 -6.94
N SER A 418 0.89 16.98 -7.45
CA SER A 418 -0.30 17.19 -8.29
C SER A 418 -0.01 17.22 -9.79
N GLN A 419 1.23 16.94 -10.20
CA GLN A 419 1.67 17.12 -11.60
C GLN A 419 0.89 16.22 -12.57
N GLU A 420 0.68 14.96 -12.25
CA GLU A 420 -0.06 14.02 -13.10
C GLU A 420 -1.51 14.45 -13.30
N ASN A 421 -2.20 14.83 -12.22
CA ASN A 421 -3.56 15.33 -12.29
C ASN A 421 -3.65 16.62 -13.12
N SER A 422 -2.70 17.56 -12.96
CA SER A 422 -2.61 18.76 -13.78
C SER A 422 -2.48 18.45 -15.27
N THR A 423 -1.64 17.49 -15.61
CA THR A 423 -1.48 17.01 -16.99
C THR A 423 -2.81 16.47 -17.55
N TYR A 424 -3.52 15.64 -16.78
CA TYR A 424 -4.79 15.09 -17.23
C TYR A 424 -5.91 16.13 -17.37
N VAL A 425 -5.96 17.14 -16.53
CA VAL A 425 -6.88 18.28 -16.69
C VAL A 425 -6.59 19.03 -17.99
N GLN A 426 -5.32 19.26 -18.34
CA GLN A 426 -4.93 19.91 -19.57
C GLN A 426 -5.20 19.02 -20.79
N VAL A 427 -4.94 17.71 -20.71
CA VAL A 427 -5.30 16.73 -21.76
C VAL A 427 -6.80 16.74 -22.01
N LYS A 428 -7.64 16.73 -20.97
CA LYS A 428 -9.09 16.86 -21.11
C LYS A 428 -9.47 18.15 -21.85
N THR A 429 -8.89 19.28 -21.43
CA THR A 429 -9.17 20.58 -22.05
C THR A 429 -8.81 20.56 -23.53
N PHE A 430 -7.66 19.99 -23.88
CA PHE A 430 -7.22 19.82 -25.27
C PHE A 430 -8.20 18.93 -26.06
N LEU A 431 -8.58 17.76 -25.52
CA LEU A 431 -9.49 16.83 -26.18
C LEU A 431 -10.90 17.42 -26.37
N ASN A 432 -11.39 18.22 -25.41
CA ASN A 432 -12.65 18.94 -25.58
C ASN A 432 -12.63 19.93 -26.76
N LEU A 433 -11.48 20.59 -26.99
CA LEU A 433 -11.28 21.45 -28.17
C LEU A 433 -11.26 20.65 -29.49
N GLN A 434 -10.93 19.36 -29.43
CA GLN A 434 -11.00 18.44 -30.57
C GLN A 434 -12.40 17.79 -30.72
N GLY A 435 -13.38 18.17 -29.89
CA GLY A 435 -14.76 17.69 -29.96
C GLY A 435 -15.06 16.46 -29.09
N MET A 436 -14.20 16.10 -28.13
CA MET A 436 -14.45 14.98 -27.22
C MET A 436 -15.72 15.21 -26.39
N SER A 437 -16.58 14.21 -26.32
CA SER A 437 -17.76 14.18 -25.43
C SER A 437 -17.42 13.61 -24.03
N GLY A 438 -18.37 13.74 -23.09
CA GLY A 438 -18.21 13.21 -21.72
C GLY A 438 -18.28 11.67 -21.60
N GLU A 439 -18.64 10.95 -22.66
CA GLU A 439 -18.84 9.49 -22.64
C GLU A 439 -17.75 8.71 -23.38
N GLU A 440 -16.86 9.42 -24.09
CA GLU A 440 -15.82 8.79 -24.90
C GLU A 440 -14.71 8.19 -24.03
N VAL A 441 -14.33 6.97 -24.38
CA VAL A 441 -13.27 6.22 -23.70
C VAL A 441 -11.89 6.70 -24.17
N VAL A 442 -11.01 6.96 -23.20
CA VAL A 442 -9.61 7.39 -23.45
C VAL A 442 -8.64 6.36 -22.89
N MET A 443 -7.65 5.96 -23.70
CA MET A 443 -6.53 5.15 -23.22
C MET A 443 -5.46 6.03 -22.61
N VAL A 444 -5.05 5.73 -21.36
CA VAL A 444 -4.07 6.51 -20.58
C VAL A 444 -3.23 5.58 -19.70
N ALA A 445 -2.15 6.10 -19.13
CA ALA A 445 -1.29 5.35 -18.21
C ALA A 445 -1.95 5.11 -16.84
N ASN A 446 -2.70 6.11 -16.30
CA ASN A 446 -3.41 6.04 -15.03
C ASN A 446 -4.93 6.26 -15.25
N PRO A 447 -5.70 5.23 -15.63
CA PRO A 447 -7.12 5.35 -15.90
C PRO A 447 -7.95 5.89 -14.74
N PRO A 448 -7.80 5.47 -13.46
CA PRO A 448 -8.52 6.07 -12.35
C PRO A 448 -8.20 7.56 -12.15
N GLY A 449 -6.93 7.96 -12.32
CA GLY A 449 -6.51 9.36 -12.22
C GLY A 449 -7.11 10.22 -13.34
N PHE A 450 -7.11 9.71 -14.58
CA PHE A 450 -7.75 10.41 -15.69
C PHE A 450 -9.27 10.53 -15.50
N TYR A 451 -9.94 9.47 -15.04
CA TYR A 451 -11.36 9.52 -14.71
C TYR A 451 -11.67 10.60 -13.66
N LEU A 452 -10.88 10.68 -12.59
CA LEU A 452 -11.06 11.71 -11.56
C LEU A 452 -10.86 13.14 -12.09
N ALA A 453 -9.90 13.34 -12.99
CA ALA A 453 -9.59 14.63 -13.58
C ALA A 453 -10.59 15.05 -14.67
N SER A 454 -11.12 14.08 -15.44
CA SER A 454 -11.89 14.34 -16.64
C SER A 454 -13.40 14.06 -16.52
N GLY A 455 -13.78 13.08 -15.70
CA GLY A 455 -15.11 12.46 -15.70
C GLY A 455 -15.34 11.45 -16.83
N ASN A 456 -14.41 11.31 -17.79
CA ASN A 456 -14.53 10.37 -18.90
C ASN A 456 -14.11 8.96 -18.50
N PRO A 457 -14.76 7.92 -19.05
CA PRO A 457 -14.29 6.55 -18.93
C PRO A 457 -12.86 6.40 -19.48
N ALA A 458 -12.06 5.55 -18.86
CA ALA A 458 -10.66 5.39 -19.25
C ALA A 458 -10.19 3.93 -19.17
N ILE A 459 -9.23 3.57 -20.03
CA ILE A 459 -8.61 2.25 -20.00
C ILE A 459 -7.09 2.36 -20.07
N ALA A 460 -6.38 1.38 -19.53
CA ALA A 460 -4.93 1.35 -19.58
C ALA A 460 -4.42 1.14 -21.02
N VAL A 461 -3.30 1.79 -21.35
CA VAL A 461 -2.57 1.49 -22.60
C VAL A 461 -2.09 0.03 -22.52
N PRO A 462 -2.45 -0.84 -23.47
CA PRO A 462 -2.06 -2.25 -23.40
C PRO A 462 -0.57 -2.46 -23.67
N ASP A 463 0.03 -3.45 -22.98
CA ASP A 463 1.37 -3.95 -23.31
C ASP A 463 1.28 -4.81 -24.59
N GLY A 464 1.80 -4.31 -25.68
CA GLY A 464 1.76 -4.93 -27.00
C GLY A 464 2.13 -3.94 -28.11
N ASP A 465 2.08 -4.39 -29.34
CA ASP A 465 2.34 -3.55 -30.51
C ASP A 465 1.12 -2.67 -30.89
N ILE A 466 1.26 -1.94 -31.99
CA ILE A 466 0.19 -1.10 -32.54
C ILE A 466 -1.09 -1.91 -32.85
N ASN A 467 -0.97 -3.17 -33.26
CA ASN A 467 -2.13 -4.01 -33.58
C ASN A 467 -2.89 -4.35 -32.29
N THR A 468 -2.18 -4.67 -31.22
CA THR A 468 -2.77 -4.87 -29.88
C THR A 468 -3.47 -3.62 -29.38
N LEU A 469 -2.86 -2.45 -29.56
CA LEU A 469 -3.46 -1.16 -29.20
C LEU A 469 -4.79 -0.95 -29.94
N LEU A 470 -4.82 -1.21 -31.26
CA LEU A 470 -6.02 -1.07 -32.08
C LEU A 470 -7.10 -2.13 -31.76
N GLU A 471 -6.69 -3.35 -31.43
CA GLU A 471 -7.62 -4.41 -31.00
C GLU A 471 -8.34 -4.01 -29.70
N VAL A 472 -7.59 -3.52 -28.72
CA VAL A 472 -8.13 -3.04 -27.45
C VAL A 472 -9.00 -1.80 -27.65
N ALA A 473 -8.58 -0.86 -28.53
CA ALA A 473 -9.38 0.30 -28.87
C ALA A 473 -10.76 -0.08 -29.41
N ARG A 474 -10.80 -1.00 -30.38
CA ARG A 474 -12.06 -1.48 -30.96
C ARG A 474 -12.94 -2.21 -29.93
N LYS A 475 -12.33 -3.02 -29.07
CA LYS A 475 -13.08 -3.79 -28.07
C LYS A 475 -13.81 -2.89 -27.07
N TYR A 476 -13.17 -1.82 -26.63
CA TYR A 476 -13.72 -0.94 -25.59
C TYR A 476 -14.22 0.40 -26.15
N ASP A 477 -14.30 0.53 -27.48
CA ASP A 477 -14.70 1.74 -28.18
C ASP A 477 -13.90 2.98 -27.78
N ALA A 478 -12.58 2.81 -27.54
CA ALA A 478 -11.71 3.93 -27.21
C ALA A 478 -11.53 4.84 -28.45
N LYS A 479 -11.66 6.14 -28.24
CA LYS A 479 -11.54 7.15 -29.31
C LYS A 479 -10.17 7.82 -29.32
N TYR A 480 -9.49 7.86 -28.18
CA TYR A 480 -8.21 8.55 -28.01
C TYR A 480 -7.22 7.69 -27.24
N VAL A 481 -5.95 7.90 -27.52
CA VAL A 481 -4.84 7.39 -26.70
C VAL A 481 -3.88 8.52 -26.34
N VAL A 482 -3.45 8.53 -25.08
CA VAL A 482 -2.47 9.45 -24.53
C VAL A 482 -1.24 8.63 -24.15
N LEU A 483 -0.12 8.91 -24.80
CA LEU A 483 1.17 8.26 -24.54
C LEU A 483 2.08 9.22 -23.78
N GLU A 484 2.55 8.80 -22.61
CA GLU A 484 3.43 9.55 -21.74
C GLU A 484 4.83 8.91 -21.74
N GLU A 485 5.91 9.70 -21.71
CA GLU A 485 7.29 9.22 -21.85
C GLU A 485 7.63 8.08 -20.87
N THR A 486 7.27 8.25 -19.60
CA THR A 486 7.66 7.33 -18.52
C THR A 486 6.79 6.09 -18.39
N SER A 487 5.60 6.10 -19.00
CA SER A 487 4.57 5.08 -18.83
C SER A 487 4.19 4.36 -20.12
N THR A 488 4.70 4.83 -21.27
CA THR A 488 4.48 4.17 -22.56
C THR A 488 5.16 2.80 -22.58
N PRO A 489 4.45 1.70 -22.90
CA PRO A 489 5.04 0.38 -23.06
C PRO A 489 6.21 0.40 -24.04
N SER A 490 7.23 -0.42 -23.79
CA SER A 490 8.46 -0.44 -24.59
C SER A 490 8.21 -0.71 -26.09
N SER A 491 7.18 -1.49 -26.41
CA SER A 491 6.73 -1.80 -27.76
C SER A 491 6.10 -0.60 -28.51
N LEU A 492 5.62 0.41 -27.78
CA LEU A 492 5.01 1.63 -28.33
C LEU A 492 5.93 2.87 -28.25
N LEU A 493 7.16 2.75 -27.75
CA LEU A 493 8.10 3.87 -27.67
C LEU A 493 8.42 4.49 -29.03
N THR A 494 8.44 3.69 -30.11
CA THR A 494 8.60 4.21 -31.47
C THR A 494 7.47 5.16 -31.84
N VAL A 495 6.23 4.85 -31.45
CA VAL A 495 5.08 5.72 -31.67
C VAL A 495 5.22 7.01 -30.88
N TYR A 496 5.72 6.93 -29.64
CA TYR A 496 5.95 8.09 -28.78
C TYR A 496 7.02 9.02 -29.37
N PHE A 497 8.20 8.47 -29.76
CA PHE A 497 9.33 9.30 -30.23
C PHE A 497 9.18 9.80 -31.67
N HIS A 498 8.32 9.19 -32.49
CA HIS A 498 8.06 9.57 -33.88
C HIS A 498 6.57 9.87 -34.11
N PRO A 499 6.04 10.93 -33.48
CA PRO A 499 4.62 11.29 -33.62
C PRO A 499 4.31 11.69 -35.07
N GLY A 500 3.17 11.23 -35.59
CA GLY A 500 2.71 11.52 -36.93
C GLY A 500 3.17 10.54 -38.03
N GLU A 501 4.05 9.59 -37.73
CA GLU A 501 4.49 8.58 -38.73
C GLU A 501 3.56 7.35 -38.80
N GLN A 502 2.58 7.25 -37.91
CA GLN A 502 1.70 6.08 -37.81
C GLN A 502 0.45 6.23 -38.69
N LEU A 503 0.34 5.41 -39.71
CA LEU A 503 -0.79 5.42 -40.68
C LEU A 503 -2.16 5.07 -40.06
N GLN A 504 -2.17 4.43 -38.91
CA GLN A 504 -3.37 3.91 -38.25
C GLN A 504 -3.85 4.82 -37.08
N LEU A 505 -3.09 5.86 -36.74
CA LEU A 505 -3.39 6.82 -35.69
C LEU A 505 -3.33 8.22 -36.28
N HIS A 506 -4.28 9.07 -35.88
CA HIS A 506 -4.26 10.49 -36.22
C HIS A 506 -3.62 11.27 -35.06
N TYR A 507 -2.41 11.80 -35.30
CA TYR A 507 -1.73 12.63 -34.29
C TYR A 507 -2.47 13.96 -34.12
N LEU A 508 -2.91 14.25 -32.90
CA LEU A 508 -3.66 15.47 -32.57
C LEU A 508 -2.78 16.57 -31.99
N GLY A 509 -1.72 16.21 -31.26
CA GLY A 509 -0.79 17.14 -30.63
C GLY A 509 -0.18 16.61 -29.36
N ALA A 510 0.50 17.48 -28.59
CA ALA A 510 1.11 17.14 -27.31
C ALA A 510 0.72 18.13 -26.21
N VAL A 511 0.59 17.65 -24.99
CA VAL A 511 0.31 18.41 -23.77
C VAL A 511 1.25 17.96 -22.67
N GLU A 512 2.09 18.86 -22.13
CA GLU A 512 3.05 18.56 -21.04
C GLU A 512 3.93 17.32 -21.32
N GLY A 513 4.28 17.06 -22.59
CA GLY A 513 5.06 15.89 -23.01
C GLY A 513 4.25 14.61 -23.22
N ALA A 514 2.95 14.62 -22.99
CA ALA A 514 2.05 13.53 -23.38
C ALA A 514 1.60 13.72 -24.84
N HIS A 515 1.85 12.72 -25.69
CA HIS A 515 1.40 12.70 -27.09
C HIS A 515 0.00 12.14 -27.20
N ILE A 516 -0.88 12.84 -27.92
CA ILE A 516 -2.30 12.53 -28.03
C ILE A 516 -2.62 12.13 -29.46
N TYR A 517 -3.31 10.99 -29.61
CA TYR A 517 -3.76 10.46 -30.89
C TYR A 517 -5.24 10.13 -30.85
N GLY A 518 -5.92 10.32 -31.99
CA GLY A 518 -7.25 9.77 -32.27
C GLY A 518 -7.14 8.46 -33.05
N PHE A 519 -8.01 7.51 -32.75
CA PHE A 519 -8.13 6.30 -33.55
C PHE A 519 -8.91 6.63 -34.83
N LEU A 520 -8.40 6.17 -35.97
CA LEU A 520 -9.11 6.28 -37.25
C LEU A 520 -10.29 5.30 -37.26
N PRO A 521 -11.44 5.67 -37.87
CA PRO A 521 -12.64 4.82 -37.96
C PRO A 521 -12.41 3.45 -38.59
#